data_0cae3e5b6735ac7547e6d8887b311b11
#
_entry.id   0cae3e5b6735ac7547e6d8887b311b11
#
_cell.length_a   1.000
_cell.length_b   1.000
_cell.length_c   1.000
_cell.angle_alpha   90.00
_cell.angle_beta   90.00
_cell.angle_gamma   90.00
#
_symmetry.space_group_name_H-M   'P 1'
#
loop_
_entity.id
_entity.type
_entity.pdbx_description
1 polymer ?
#
loop_
_entity_poly.entity_id
_entity_poly.type
_entity_poly.pdbx_seq_one_letter_code
_entity_poly.pdbx_strand_id
1 'polypeptide(L)' 'MKKIDFPFYEIIKNDANGYECGRERCDDLVTAYIRFSTLMNVFPEYTIKMNFVTEKEIHTVMQFPVR' A
#
# COMPACT_ATOMS: atom_id res chain seq x y z
N MET A 1 -7.76 -24.43 -1.42
CA MET A 1 -6.99 -23.39 -0.74
C MET A 1 -6.33 -22.46 -1.74
N LYS A 2 -6.49 -21.17 -1.53
CA LYS A 2 -5.86 -20.20 -2.42
C LYS A 2 -4.39 -20.05 -2.10
N LYS A 3 -3.59 -20.04 -3.14
CA LYS A 3 -2.17 -19.80 -3.01
C LYS A 3 -1.89 -18.33 -3.23
N ILE A 4 -1.06 -17.74 -2.36
CA ILE A 4 -0.66 -16.36 -2.52
C ILE A 4 0.51 -16.30 -3.49
N ASP A 5 0.39 -15.44 -4.49
CA ASP A 5 1.45 -15.27 -5.49
C ASP A 5 2.38 -14.15 -5.07
N PHE A 6 3.60 -14.48 -4.79
CA PHE A 6 4.64 -13.51 -4.47
C PHE A 6 5.55 -13.30 -5.66
N PRO A 7 6.14 -12.09 -5.75
CA PRO A 7 5.92 -10.94 -4.88
C PRO A 7 4.71 -10.13 -5.33
N PHE A 8 4.25 -9.25 -4.44
CA PHE A 8 3.18 -8.33 -4.82
C PHE A 8 3.38 -7.01 -4.08
N TYR A 9 2.63 -5.99 -4.50
CA TYR A 9 2.61 -4.71 -3.81
C TYR A 9 1.32 -4.59 -3.02
N GLU A 10 1.42 -3.99 -1.85
CA GLU A 10 0.29 -3.84 -0.96
C GLU A 10 0.20 -2.37 -0.58
N ILE A 11 -1.01 -1.79 -0.68
CA ILE A 11 -1.22 -0.41 -0.31
C ILE A 11 -2.16 -0.39 0.88
N ILE A 12 -1.70 0.23 1.97
CA ILE A 12 -2.45 0.28 3.22
C ILE A 12 -2.80 1.72 3.51
N LYS A 13 -4.06 1.96 3.86
CA LYS A 13 -4.55 3.29 4.21
C LYS A 13 -4.97 3.28 5.67
N ASN A 14 -4.39 4.20 6.45
CA ASN A 14 -4.72 4.36 7.85
C ASN A 14 -5.37 5.72 8.07
N ASP A 15 -6.35 5.79 8.97
CA ASP A 15 -6.99 7.03 9.29
C ASP A 15 -6.12 7.88 10.24
N ALA A 16 -6.64 9.04 10.64
CA ALA A 16 -5.91 9.96 11.50
C ALA A 16 -5.55 9.36 12.86
N ASN A 17 -6.28 8.35 13.28
CA ASN A 17 -6.03 7.70 14.56
C ASN A 17 -5.09 6.50 14.43
N GLY A 18 -4.63 6.20 13.23
CA GLY A 18 -3.70 5.11 13.01
C GLY A 18 -4.37 3.77 12.73
N TYR A 19 -5.69 3.74 12.60
CA TYR A 19 -6.37 2.48 12.31
C TYR A 19 -6.42 2.22 10.82
N GLU A 20 -6.15 0.98 10.43
CA GLU A 20 -6.22 0.59 9.04
C GLU A 20 -7.67 0.65 8.58
N CYS A 21 -7.93 1.38 7.49
CA CYS A 21 -9.26 1.51 6.93
C CYS A 21 -9.34 1.10 5.47
N GLY A 22 -8.25 0.60 4.91
CA GLY A 22 -8.25 0.08 3.55
C GLY A 22 -6.94 -0.61 3.22
N ARG A 23 -7.05 -1.66 2.41
CA ARG A 23 -5.88 -2.41 1.97
C ARG A 23 -6.15 -2.93 0.58
N GLU A 24 -5.20 -2.73 -0.33
CA GLU A 24 -5.27 -3.19 -1.71
C GLU A 24 -4.01 -3.94 -2.07
N ARG A 25 -4.14 -4.89 -2.97
CA ARG A 25 -3.00 -5.62 -3.47
C ARG A 25 -2.90 -5.41 -4.98
N CYS A 26 -1.68 -5.14 -5.46
CA CYS A 26 -1.40 -4.93 -6.87
C CYS A 26 -0.25 -5.83 -7.27
N ASP A 27 -0.32 -6.35 -8.49
CA ASP A 27 0.70 -7.29 -8.95
C ASP A 27 1.92 -6.61 -9.57
N ASP A 28 1.79 -5.37 -10.03
CA ASP A 28 2.89 -4.68 -10.64
C ASP A 28 3.06 -3.27 -10.08
N LEU A 29 4.28 -2.75 -10.23
CA LEU A 29 4.63 -1.45 -9.66
C LEU A 29 3.85 -0.30 -10.26
N VAL A 30 3.61 -0.34 -11.57
CA VAL A 30 2.92 0.77 -12.24
C VAL A 30 1.50 0.91 -11.71
N THR A 31 0.77 -0.19 -11.62
CA THR A 31 -0.58 -0.18 -11.08
C THR A 31 -0.58 0.27 -9.63
N ALA A 32 0.37 -0.25 -8.84
CA ALA A 32 0.47 0.12 -7.43
C ALA A 32 0.76 1.61 -7.27
N TYR A 33 1.64 2.16 -8.10
CA TYR A 33 1.96 3.57 -8.03
C TYR A 33 0.76 4.45 -8.37
N ILE A 34 0.00 4.07 -9.39
CA ILE A 34 -1.20 4.80 -9.78
C ILE A 34 -2.23 4.78 -8.64
N ARG A 35 -2.44 3.63 -8.03
CA ARG A 35 -3.37 3.52 -6.90
C ARG A 35 -2.89 4.33 -5.71
N PHE A 36 -1.60 4.26 -5.41
CA PHE A 36 -1.01 5.04 -4.32
C PHE A 36 -1.26 6.53 -4.53
N SER A 37 -0.97 7.02 -5.74
CA SER A 37 -1.15 8.43 -6.07
C SER A 37 -2.60 8.86 -5.98
N THR A 38 -3.51 8.01 -6.45
CA THR A 38 -4.93 8.29 -6.38
C THR A 38 -5.39 8.42 -4.93
N LEU A 39 -4.98 7.48 -4.09
CA LEU A 39 -5.37 7.51 -2.67
C LEU A 39 -4.78 8.74 -1.96
N MET A 40 -3.54 9.09 -2.30
CA MET A 40 -2.89 10.26 -1.74
C MET A 40 -3.66 11.54 -2.05
N ASN A 41 -4.21 11.63 -3.25
CA ASN A 41 -4.96 12.81 -3.67
C ASN A 41 -6.38 12.82 -3.14
N VAL A 42 -7.02 11.67 -3.05
CA VAL A 42 -8.41 11.56 -2.59
C VAL A 42 -8.50 11.65 -1.07
N PHE A 43 -7.50 11.11 -0.37
CA PHE A 43 -7.50 11.06 1.09
C PHE A 43 -6.25 11.73 1.66
N PRO A 44 -6.11 13.05 1.50
CA PRO A 44 -4.88 13.74 1.93
C PRO A 44 -4.66 13.73 3.44
N GLU A 45 -5.69 13.44 4.22
CA GLU A 45 -5.59 13.43 5.68
C GLU A 45 -5.20 12.05 6.22
N TYR A 46 -5.12 11.07 5.36
CA TYR A 46 -4.81 9.70 5.75
C TYR A 46 -3.35 9.40 5.52
N THR A 47 -2.86 8.39 6.23
CA THR A 47 -1.51 7.88 6.00
C THR A 47 -1.63 6.72 5.01
N ILE A 48 -0.84 6.78 3.95
CA ILE A 48 -0.87 5.77 2.90
C ILE A 48 0.52 5.18 2.77
N LYS A 49 0.61 3.88 2.76
CA LYS A 49 1.88 3.17 2.70
C LYS A 49 1.82 2.12 1.61
N MET A 50 2.87 2.04 0.80
CA MET A 50 3.01 0.99 -0.19
C MET A 50 4.15 0.08 0.24
N ASN A 51 3.87 -1.20 0.35
CA ASN A 51 4.84 -2.22 0.70
C ASN A 51 5.09 -3.15 -0.46
N PHE A 52 6.33 -3.59 -0.59
CA PHE A 52 6.69 -4.67 -1.49
C PHE A 52 6.78 -5.92 -0.64
N VAL A 53 5.94 -6.89 -0.94
CA VAL A 53 5.81 -8.09 -0.12
C VAL A 53 6.37 -9.30 -0.87
N THR A 54 7.34 -9.94 -0.25
CA THR A 54 7.88 -11.18 -0.75
C THR A 54 7.50 -12.30 0.21
N GLU A 55 7.84 -13.51 -0.16
CA GLU A 55 7.55 -14.66 0.70
C GLU A 55 8.21 -14.57 2.07
N LYS A 56 9.33 -13.84 2.15
CA LYS A 56 10.12 -13.77 3.38
C LYS A 56 10.11 -12.42 4.07
N GLU A 57 9.81 -11.35 3.33
CA GLU A 57 9.99 -9.99 3.86
C GLU A 57 8.90 -9.06 3.38
N ILE A 58 8.74 -7.98 4.12
CA ILE A 58 7.86 -6.88 3.73
C ILE A 58 8.69 -5.61 3.80
N HIS A 59 8.79 -4.89 2.69
CA HIS A 59 9.54 -3.64 2.61
C HIS A 59 8.61 -2.50 2.26
N THR A 60 8.68 -1.42 3.04
CA THR A 60 7.94 -0.20 2.70
C THR A 60 8.72 0.53 1.63
N VAL A 61 8.11 0.72 0.47
CA VAL A 61 8.78 1.39 -0.66
C VAL A 61 8.32 2.82 -0.85
N MET A 62 7.11 3.16 -0.39
CA MET A 62 6.61 4.53 -0.45
C MET A 62 5.70 4.78 0.74
N GLN A 63 5.63 6.05 1.17
CA GLN A 63 4.78 6.42 2.29
C GLN A 63 4.35 7.87 2.14
N PHE A 64 3.10 8.15 2.44
CA PHE A 64 2.56 9.50 2.44
C PHE A 64 1.82 9.73 3.76
N PRO A 65 2.06 10.84 4.46
CA PRO A 65 3.09 11.85 4.16
C PRO A 65 4.49 11.31 4.41
N VAL A 66 5.45 11.92 3.74
CA VAL A 66 6.86 11.56 3.91
C VAL A 66 7.35 12.18 5.21
N ARG A 67 7.93 11.34 6.04
CA ARG A 67 8.46 11.80 7.33
C ARG A 67 9.77 11.15 7.64
#